data_e21cde2d66bc2237404fc364de9ce6d4
#
_entry.id   e21cde2d66bc2237404fc364de9ce6d4
#
_cell.length_a   1.000
_cell.length_b   1.000
_cell.length_c   1.000
_cell.angle_alpha   90.00
_cell.angle_beta   90.00
_cell.angle_gamma   90.00
#
_symmetry.space_group_name_H-M   'P 1'
#
loop_
_entity.id
_entity.type
_entity.pdbx_description
1 polymer ?
#
loop_
_entity_poly.entity_id
_entity_poly.type
_entity_poly.pdbx_seq_one_letter_code
_entity_poly.pdbx_strand_id
1 'polypeptide(L)'
;MQGGREKAFAVGVNCPHGSGVTADPNDRPRIRAVLLGGSGLLGGALRQVWAARPEIELVPLSRAELNLTQPDRIEAALEGLEFDLLVNAAAYTRVDDAETAGGRELAMTVNGEAAGRLAVCAAARGAKLLHFSTDYVFDGRKDSPYTETDPTNPLGAYGESKRVGEERVLEASGRHLVVRLSWLCGPARPAFPEWVLAQAAARPEVRVVSDKLACPTWAPDVAERLLPLVAGPTEACGLLHFCHPPGCSWLEWGQRILDVATASGVELQTRRLTPVAIADLHGMAAPRPAYSVMDTGRFAAISGRAAADWTEWLPQMAGKV
;
A
#
# COMPACT_ATOMS: atom_id res chain seq x y z
N MET A 1 1.46 24.51 -27.63
CA MET A 1 2.07 23.20 -27.92
C MET A 1 3.36 23.08 -27.11
N GLN A 2 3.32 22.54 -25.94
CA GLN A 2 4.51 22.12 -25.19
C GLN A 2 4.31 20.65 -24.89
N GLY A 3 5.07 19.82 -25.63
CA GLY A 3 5.09 18.38 -25.46
C GLY A 3 5.79 18.01 -24.16
N GLY A 4 5.02 17.62 -23.16
CA GLY A 4 5.54 16.95 -21.97
C GLY A 4 6.18 15.63 -22.42
N ARG A 5 7.50 15.51 -22.31
CA ARG A 5 8.20 14.24 -22.47
C ARG A 5 7.79 13.37 -21.28
N GLU A 6 6.96 12.35 -21.52
CA GLU A 6 6.81 11.23 -20.61
C GLU A 6 8.19 10.61 -20.37
N LYS A 7 8.74 10.82 -19.19
CA LYS A 7 9.92 10.07 -18.74
C LYS A 7 9.43 8.67 -18.35
N ALA A 8 9.63 7.70 -19.23
CA ALA A 8 9.57 6.29 -18.83
C ALA A 8 10.67 6.07 -17.79
N PHE A 9 10.29 5.89 -16.53
CA PHE A 9 11.25 5.54 -15.48
C PHE A 9 11.79 4.16 -15.77
N ALA A 10 13.12 4.08 -15.98
CA ALA A 10 13.80 2.83 -16.23
C ALA A 10 13.64 1.89 -15.03
N VAL A 11 12.90 0.83 -15.26
CA VAL A 11 12.58 -0.17 -14.26
C VAL A 11 13.73 -1.17 -14.20
N GLY A 12 14.79 -0.84 -13.44
CA GLY A 12 15.97 -1.70 -13.27
C GLY A 12 15.65 -2.93 -12.40
N VAL A 13 16.09 -4.09 -12.82
CA VAL A 13 15.95 -5.37 -12.09
C VAL A 13 17.08 -5.59 -11.08
N ASN A 14 18.15 -4.80 -11.15
CA ASN A 14 19.29 -4.88 -10.24
C ASN A 14 19.53 -3.51 -9.59
N CYS A 15 19.40 -3.45 -8.26
CA CYS A 15 20.01 -2.36 -7.52
C CYS A 15 21.52 -2.35 -7.78
N PRO A 16 22.18 -1.20 -7.99
CA PRO A 16 23.62 -1.15 -8.07
C PRO A 16 24.21 -1.71 -6.78
N HIS A 17 24.87 -2.86 -6.88
CA HIS A 17 25.49 -3.54 -5.75
C HIS A 17 26.62 -2.70 -5.15
N GLY A 18 26.55 -2.44 -3.85
CA GLY A 18 27.77 -2.25 -3.05
C GLY A 18 28.61 -3.55 -3.11
N SER A 19 29.90 -3.41 -3.31
CA SER A 19 30.91 -4.44 -3.50
C SER A 19 30.70 -5.69 -2.66
N GLY A 20 30.59 -6.84 -3.35
CA GLY A 20 30.35 -8.14 -2.74
C GLY A 20 31.45 -8.57 -1.77
N VAL A 21 31.00 -8.91 -0.58
CA VAL A 21 31.69 -9.84 0.31
C VAL A 21 30.76 -11.02 0.47
N THR A 22 31.25 -12.21 0.14
CA THR A 22 30.59 -13.49 0.42
C THR A 22 30.64 -13.74 1.93
N ALA A 23 29.72 -13.13 2.67
CA ALA A 23 29.55 -13.37 4.10
C ALA A 23 28.63 -14.59 4.32
N ASP A 24 28.92 -15.35 5.39
CA ASP A 24 28.08 -16.41 5.92
C ASP A 24 26.63 -15.88 6.04
N PRO A 25 25.59 -16.60 5.59
CA PRO A 25 24.19 -16.19 5.74
C PRO A 25 23.80 -15.85 7.18
N ASN A 26 24.51 -16.38 8.19
CA ASN A 26 24.27 -16.12 9.62
C ASN A 26 24.99 -14.90 10.18
N ASP A 27 25.88 -14.26 9.41
CA ASP A 27 26.71 -13.11 9.86
C ASP A 27 26.28 -11.79 9.19
N ARG A 28 25.04 -11.68 8.76
CA ARG A 28 24.54 -10.42 8.20
C ARG A 28 24.25 -9.42 9.30
N PRO A 29 24.74 -8.18 9.16
CA PRO A 29 24.38 -7.14 10.10
C PRO A 29 22.86 -6.93 10.10
N ARG A 30 22.31 -6.77 11.29
CA ARG A 30 20.89 -6.48 11.49
C ARG A 30 20.56 -5.15 10.85
N ILE A 31 19.54 -5.11 9.97
CA ILE A 31 19.09 -3.89 9.30
C ILE A 31 18.32 -3.02 10.30
N ARG A 32 18.74 -1.80 10.47
CA ARG A 32 18.02 -0.81 11.28
C ARG A 32 17.00 -0.08 10.42
N ALA A 33 15.71 -0.31 10.70
CA ALA A 33 14.60 0.24 9.95
C ALA A 33 13.81 1.25 10.77
N VAL A 34 13.72 2.49 10.29
CA VAL A 34 12.82 3.52 10.84
C VAL A 34 11.45 3.39 10.17
N LEU A 35 10.38 3.22 10.97
CA LEU A 35 9.01 3.06 10.48
C LEU A 35 8.14 4.26 10.81
N LEU A 36 7.58 4.89 9.78
CA LEU A 36 6.54 5.90 9.86
C LEU A 36 5.15 5.28 9.65
N GLY A 37 4.15 5.78 10.38
CA GLY A 37 2.79 5.29 10.24
C GLY A 37 2.51 3.97 10.97
N GLY A 38 3.34 3.58 11.95
CA GLY A 38 3.23 2.33 12.70
C GLY A 38 1.91 2.11 13.46
N SER A 39 1.06 3.12 13.61
CA SER A 39 -0.30 3.04 14.16
C SER A 39 -1.39 2.81 13.10
N GLY A 40 -1.03 2.86 11.81
CA GLY A 40 -1.94 2.60 10.69
C GLY A 40 -2.17 1.10 10.47
N LEU A 41 -3.04 0.76 9.50
CA LEU A 41 -3.34 -0.63 9.16
C LEU A 41 -2.09 -1.37 8.68
N LEU A 42 -1.43 -0.85 7.64
CA LEU A 42 -0.20 -1.45 7.12
C LEU A 42 0.97 -1.34 8.10
N GLY A 43 1.20 -0.14 8.66
CA GLY A 43 2.29 0.07 9.62
C GLY A 43 2.16 -0.79 10.87
N GLY A 44 0.93 -1.05 11.33
CA GLY A 44 0.65 -1.98 12.44
C GLY A 44 1.03 -3.42 12.08
N ALA A 45 0.71 -3.87 10.86
CA ALA A 45 1.11 -5.20 10.37
C ALA A 45 2.63 -5.32 10.23
N LEU A 46 3.29 -4.33 9.61
CA LEU A 46 4.75 -4.27 9.52
C LEU A 46 5.39 -4.34 10.91
N ARG A 47 4.89 -3.55 11.87
CA ARG A 47 5.40 -3.56 13.23
C ARG A 47 5.24 -4.92 13.89
N GLN A 48 4.09 -5.57 13.74
CA GLN A 48 3.82 -6.87 14.35
C GLN A 48 4.70 -7.98 13.76
N VAL A 49 4.81 -8.02 12.43
CA VAL A 49 5.55 -9.06 11.72
C VAL A 49 7.05 -8.86 11.85
N TRP A 50 7.56 -7.64 11.62
CA TRP A 50 9.00 -7.38 11.58
C TRP A 50 9.64 -7.30 12.96
N ALA A 51 8.91 -6.91 14.02
CA ALA A 51 9.43 -6.95 15.38
C ALA A 51 9.83 -8.37 15.86
N ALA A 52 9.25 -9.40 15.25
CA ALA A 52 9.58 -10.80 15.54
C ALA A 52 10.76 -11.35 14.70
N ARG A 53 11.35 -10.53 13.83
CA ARG A 53 12.40 -10.95 12.89
C ARG A 53 13.78 -10.54 13.39
N PRO A 54 14.72 -11.50 13.56
CA PRO A 54 16.05 -11.20 14.06
C PRO A 54 16.90 -10.35 13.10
N GLU A 55 16.63 -10.41 11.81
CA GLU A 55 17.33 -9.70 10.75
C GLU A 55 17.02 -8.19 10.71
N ILE A 56 16.01 -7.71 11.46
CA ILE A 56 15.60 -6.30 11.45
C ILE A 56 15.52 -5.72 12.87
N GLU A 57 16.06 -4.51 13.05
CA GLU A 57 15.80 -3.66 14.22
C GLU A 57 14.81 -2.58 13.83
N LEU A 58 13.55 -2.69 14.30
CA LEU A 58 12.49 -1.78 13.93
C LEU A 58 12.35 -0.65 14.94
N VAL A 59 12.52 0.60 14.47
CA VAL A 59 12.36 1.83 15.25
C VAL A 59 11.14 2.59 14.75
N PRO A 60 9.96 2.42 15.37
CA PRO A 60 8.78 3.16 14.97
C PRO A 60 8.85 4.61 15.47
N LEU A 61 8.60 5.57 14.57
CA LEU A 61 8.41 6.97 14.93
C LEU A 61 6.91 7.31 14.95
N SER A 62 6.51 7.99 16.02
CA SER A 62 5.16 8.53 16.15
C SER A 62 5.00 9.81 15.32
N ARG A 63 3.73 10.23 15.12
CA ARG A 63 3.44 11.51 14.45
C ARG A 63 3.97 12.72 15.24
N ALA A 64 4.15 12.61 16.55
CA ALA A 64 4.71 13.69 17.36
C ALA A 64 6.21 13.85 17.10
N GLU A 65 6.93 12.76 16.86
CA GLU A 65 8.36 12.76 16.56
C GLU A 65 8.65 13.16 15.11
N LEU A 66 7.84 12.69 14.16
CA LEU A 66 7.95 13.08 12.76
C LEU A 66 6.57 13.30 12.15
N ASN A 67 6.21 14.56 11.89
CA ASN A 67 4.93 14.96 11.34
C ASN A 67 5.03 15.29 9.85
N LEU A 68 4.47 14.46 8.99
CA LEU A 68 4.49 14.63 7.53
C LEU A 68 3.68 15.84 7.03
N THR A 69 2.87 16.49 7.88
CA THR A 69 2.23 17.78 7.52
C THR A 69 3.20 18.97 7.62
N GLN A 70 4.43 18.73 8.02
CA GLN A 70 5.50 19.72 8.16
C GLN A 70 6.75 19.23 7.42
N PRO A 71 6.74 19.16 6.06
CA PRO A 71 7.83 18.58 5.28
C PRO A 71 9.20 19.21 5.55
N ASP A 72 9.25 20.51 5.84
CA ASP A 72 10.49 21.22 6.14
C ASP A 72 11.17 20.80 7.45
N ARG A 73 10.44 20.08 8.31
CA ARG A 73 10.99 19.55 9.58
C ARG A 73 11.49 18.11 9.48
N ILE A 74 11.28 17.44 8.34
CA ILE A 74 11.63 16.02 8.18
C ILE A 74 13.13 15.79 8.37
N GLU A 75 13.98 16.62 7.77
CA GLU A 75 15.43 16.48 7.88
C GLU A 75 15.90 16.60 9.32
N ALA A 76 15.45 17.63 10.04
CA ALA A 76 15.77 17.83 11.45
C ALA A 76 15.22 16.69 12.34
N ALA A 77 14.04 16.16 12.05
CA ALA A 77 13.45 15.05 12.80
C ALA A 77 14.21 13.71 12.58
N LEU A 78 14.92 13.57 11.47
CA LEU A 78 15.76 12.41 11.16
C LEU A 78 17.24 12.65 11.55
N GLU A 79 17.61 13.85 12.02
CA GLU A 79 18.96 14.16 12.44
C GLU A 79 19.36 13.29 13.64
N GLY A 80 20.58 12.75 13.61
CA GLY A 80 21.08 11.85 14.65
C GLY A 80 20.51 10.44 14.67
N LEU A 81 19.53 10.13 13.80
CA LEU A 81 19.05 8.77 13.62
C LEU A 81 19.89 8.06 12.55
N GLU A 82 20.48 6.94 12.95
CA GLU A 82 21.11 6.02 12.00
C GLU A 82 20.12 4.94 11.58
N PHE A 83 20.01 4.70 10.27
CA PHE A 83 19.16 3.66 9.69
C PHE A 83 19.63 3.25 8.30
N ASP A 84 19.41 1.99 7.97
CA ASP A 84 19.67 1.41 6.64
C ASP A 84 18.42 1.47 5.76
N LEU A 85 17.24 1.45 6.40
CA LEU A 85 15.93 1.41 5.76
C LEU A 85 14.99 2.43 6.40
N LEU A 86 14.41 3.30 5.59
CA LEU A 86 13.30 4.16 5.98
C LEU A 86 12.01 3.59 5.40
N VAL A 87 10.99 3.35 6.23
CA VAL A 87 9.71 2.76 5.81
C VAL A 87 8.60 3.78 5.98
N ASN A 88 8.07 4.28 4.89
CA ASN A 88 6.95 5.23 4.91
C ASN A 88 5.61 4.53 4.66
N ALA A 89 4.98 4.04 5.74
CA ALA A 89 3.62 3.52 5.75
C ALA A 89 2.58 4.58 6.21
N ALA A 90 3.01 5.84 6.39
CA ALA A 90 2.11 6.94 6.68
C ALA A 90 1.59 7.57 5.38
N ALA A 91 0.31 7.90 5.36
CA ALA A 91 -0.32 8.56 4.22
C ALA A 91 -1.60 9.30 4.66
N TYR A 92 -1.99 10.30 3.90
CA TYR A 92 -3.34 10.84 3.92
C TYR A 92 -4.22 9.97 3.03
N THR A 93 -5.18 9.24 3.64
CA THR A 93 -5.99 8.21 2.94
C THR A 93 -7.49 8.54 2.90
N ARG A 94 -7.89 9.75 3.29
CA ARG A 94 -9.29 10.19 3.26
C ARG A 94 -9.63 10.63 1.84
N VAL A 95 -9.95 9.63 1.00
CA VAL A 95 -10.11 9.79 -0.46
C VAL A 95 -11.13 10.87 -0.83
N ASP A 96 -12.32 10.86 -0.19
CA ASP A 96 -13.38 11.82 -0.47
C ASP A 96 -13.04 13.23 0.06
N ASP A 97 -12.42 13.32 1.23
CA ASP A 97 -11.99 14.58 1.82
C ASP A 97 -10.87 15.25 0.99
N ALA A 98 -10.04 14.46 0.30
CA ALA A 98 -9.02 14.96 -0.61
C ALA A 98 -9.57 15.78 -1.78
N GLU A 99 -10.86 15.65 -2.11
CA GLU A 99 -11.49 16.48 -3.15
C GLU A 99 -11.86 17.88 -2.67
N THR A 100 -11.86 18.14 -1.36
CA THR A 100 -11.99 19.50 -0.82
C THR A 100 -10.68 20.29 -0.99
N ALA A 101 -10.75 21.63 -1.01
CA ALA A 101 -9.55 22.48 -1.18
C ALA A 101 -8.49 22.18 -0.10
N GLY A 102 -8.89 22.16 1.20
CA GLY A 102 -7.97 21.86 2.30
C GLY A 102 -7.49 20.40 2.32
N GLY A 103 -8.36 19.45 1.94
CA GLY A 103 -8.00 18.03 1.83
C GLY A 103 -7.01 17.78 0.71
N ARG A 104 -7.15 18.44 -0.45
CA ARG A 104 -6.22 18.38 -1.58
C ARG A 104 -4.84 18.88 -1.20
N GLU A 105 -4.76 20.03 -0.56
CA GLU A 105 -3.50 20.59 -0.07
C GLU A 105 -2.82 19.64 0.92
N LEU A 106 -3.57 19.14 1.90
CA LEU A 106 -3.05 18.23 2.90
C LEU A 106 -2.62 16.88 2.29
N ALA A 107 -3.37 16.34 1.33
CA ALA A 107 -3.00 15.14 0.59
C ALA A 107 -1.68 15.35 -0.19
N MET A 108 -1.55 16.48 -0.89
CA MET A 108 -0.33 16.81 -1.64
C MET A 108 0.88 16.99 -0.71
N THR A 109 0.69 17.67 0.42
CA THR A 109 1.75 17.87 1.43
C THR A 109 2.24 16.52 2.00
N VAL A 110 1.30 15.65 2.43
CA VAL A 110 1.67 14.38 3.11
C VAL A 110 2.11 13.31 2.12
N ASN A 111 1.36 13.10 1.04
CA ASN A 111 1.61 11.99 0.12
C ASN A 111 2.65 12.34 -0.96
N GLY A 112 2.71 13.60 -1.40
CA GLY A 112 3.60 14.06 -2.45
C GLY A 112 4.89 14.67 -1.91
N GLU A 113 4.77 15.77 -1.17
CA GLU A 113 5.93 16.57 -0.75
C GLU A 113 6.75 15.88 0.33
N ALA A 114 6.12 15.44 1.40
CA ALA A 114 6.80 14.75 2.50
C ALA A 114 7.45 13.44 2.02
N ALA A 115 6.80 12.68 1.11
CA ALA A 115 7.37 11.47 0.54
C ALA A 115 8.68 11.78 -0.23
N GLY A 116 8.71 12.85 -1.02
CA GLY A 116 9.92 13.30 -1.71
C GLY A 116 11.03 13.73 -0.74
N ARG A 117 10.70 14.48 0.32
CA ARG A 117 11.68 14.86 1.36
C ARG A 117 12.27 13.65 2.08
N LEU A 118 11.43 12.67 2.45
CA LEU A 118 11.89 11.41 3.05
C LEU A 118 12.88 10.68 2.12
N ALA A 119 12.57 10.65 0.82
CA ALA A 119 13.42 9.98 -0.17
C ALA A 119 14.80 10.66 -0.29
N VAL A 120 14.83 11.99 -0.37
CA VAL A 120 16.09 12.75 -0.40
C VAL A 120 16.90 12.55 0.88
N CYS A 121 16.24 12.57 2.05
CA CYS A 121 16.91 12.34 3.34
C CYS A 121 17.49 10.92 3.44
N ALA A 122 16.77 9.89 2.97
CA ALA A 122 17.25 8.51 2.94
C ALA A 122 18.44 8.38 1.97
N ALA A 123 18.33 8.92 0.76
CA ALA A 123 19.39 8.87 -0.25
C ALA A 123 20.70 9.55 0.24
N ALA A 124 20.59 10.72 0.88
CA ALA A 124 21.74 11.45 1.43
C ALA A 124 22.49 10.66 2.52
N ARG A 125 21.82 9.72 3.19
CA ARG A 125 22.40 8.82 4.21
C ARG A 125 22.82 7.46 3.65
N GLY A 126 22.71 7.24 2.32
CA GLY A 126 22.96 5.93 1.72
C GLY A 126 21.90 4.88 2.06
N ALA A 127 20.83 5.27 2.78
CA ALA A 127 19.74 4.41 3.18
C ALA A 127 18.72 4.21 2.04
N LYS A 128 17.97 3.11 2.12
CA LYS A 128 16.85 2.82 1.22
C LYS A 128 15.55 3.38 1.76
N LEU A 129 14.67 3.89 0.90
CA LEU A 129 13.29 4.17 1.26
C LEU A 129 12.37 3.08 0.67
N LEU A 130 11.53 2.47 1.52
CA LEU A 130 10.34 1.72 1.14
C LEU A 130 9.13 2.63 1.28
N HIS A 131 8.49 2.95 0.16
CA HIS A 131 7.30 3.81 0.12
C HIS A 131 6.10 3.05 -0.42
N PHE A 132 4.93 3.26 0.17
CA PHE A 132 3.69 2.61 -0.28
C PHE A 132 2.82 3.58 -1.06
N SER A 133 2.32 3.12 -2.19
CA SER A 133 1.39 3.81 -3.07
C SER A 133 0.08 3.04 -3.26
N THR A 134 -0.68 3.33 -4.30
CA THR A 134 -2.06 2.89 -4.47
C THR A 134 -2.38 2.57 -5.94
N ASP A 135 -3.36 1.71 -6.14
CA ASP A 135 -4.01 1.46 -7.43
C ASP A 135 -4.79 2.70 -7.97
N TYR A 136 -5.09 3.70 -7.12
CA TYR A 136 -5.78 4.94 -7.53
C TYR A 136 -4.91 5.87 -8.39
N VAL A 137 -3.68 5.52 -8.68
CA VAL A 137 -2.86 6.20 -9.67
C VAL A 137 -3.31 5.91 -11.11
N PHE A 138 -4.16 4.89 -11.31
CA PHE A 138 -4.72 4.50 -12.60
C PHE A 138 -6.11 5.08 -12.84
N ASP A 139 -6.49 5.25 -14.12
CA ASP A 139 -7.77 5.80 -14.54
C ASP A 139 -8.91 4.77 -14.65
N GLY A 140 -8.59 3.49 -14.57
CA GLY A 140 -9.59 2.42 -14.61
C GLY A 140 -10.16 2.10 -15.99
N ARG A 141 -9.49 2.50 -17.08
CA ARG A 141 -9.99 2.32 -18.45
C ARG A 141 -9.52 1.03 -19.13
N LYS A 142 -8.58 0.30 -18.53
CA LYS A 142 -8.16 -1.01 -19.04
C LYS A 142 -9.21 -2.09 -18.73
N ASP A 143 -9.16 -3.15 -19.51
CA ASP A 143 -9.93 -4.40 -19.35
C ASP A 143 -9.02 -5.60 -18.94
N SER A 144 -7.75 -5.32 -18.70
CA SER A 144 -6.71 -6.27 -18.29
C SER A 144 -5.90 -5.69 -17.14
N PRO A 145 -5.24 -6.53 -16.30
CA PRO A 145 -4.48 -6.03 -15.17
C PRO A 145 -3.43 -4.98 -15.53
N TYR A 146 -3.34 -3.93 -14.71
CA TYR A 146 -2.31 -2.90 -14.84
C TYR A 146 -0.96 -3.44 -14.44
N THR A 147 0.05 -3.19 -15.25
CA THR A 147 1.46 -3.46 -14.96
C THR A 147 2.17 -2.22 -14.44
N GLU A 148 3.38 -2.38 -13.89
CA GLU A 148 4.18 -1.25 -13.40
C GLU A 148 4.62 -0.28 -14.51
N THR A 149 4.56 -0.71 -15.77
CA THR A 149 4.92 0.08 -16.96
C THR A 149 3.73 0.81 -17.58
N ASP A 150 2.51 0.51 -17.14
CA ASP A 150 1.33 1.23 -17.63
C ASP A 150 1.35 2.69 -17.16
N PRO A 151 0.92 3.63 -18.02
CA PRO A 151 0.88 5.04 -17.67
C PRO A 151 -0.12 5.29 -16.53
N THR A 152 0.25 6.17 -15.62
CA THR A 152 -0.61 6.64 -14.54
C THR A 152 -1.47 7.80 -15.01
N ASN A 153 -2.76 7.80 -14.66
CA ASN A 153 -3.70 8.89 -14.96
C ASN A 153 -4.77 8.96 -13.86
N PRO A 154 -4.41 9.42 -12.65
CA PRO A 154 -5.31 9.43 -11.50
C PRO A 154 -6.54 10.29 -11.75
N LEU A 155 -7.71 9.81 -11.31
CA LEU A 155 -8.98 10.50 -11.49
C LEU A 155 -9.24 11.59 -10.45
N GLY A 156 -8.66 11.46 -9.25
CA GLY A 156 -8.92 12.34 -8.12
C GLY A 156 -7.66 12.77 -7.37
N ALA A 157 -7.83 13.71 -6.44
CA ALA A 157 -6.74 14.35 -5.71
C ALA A 157 -5.89 13.38 -4.87
N TYR A 158 -6.51 12.36 -4.28
CA TYR A 158 -5.77 11.33 -3.56
C TYR A 158 -4.80 10.59 -4.48
N GLY A 159 -5.29 10.05 -5.59
CA GLY A 159 -4.46 9.35 -6.58
C GLY A 159 -3.35 10.24 -7.12
N GLU A 160 -3.67 11.50 -7.44
CA GLU A 160 -2.70 12.50 -7.90
C GLU A 160 -1.60 12.75 -6.86
N SER A 161 -1.96 12.93 -5.60
CA SER A 161 -0.97 13.15 -4.53
C SER A 161 -0.04 11.94 -4.34
N LYS A 162 -0.55 10.72 -4.50
CA LYS A 162 0.26 9.49 -4.43
C LYS A 162 1.17 9.36 -5.65
N ARG A 163 0.69 9.66 -6.85
CA ARG A 163 1.49 9.68 -8.08
C ARG A 163 2.69 10.63 -7.96
N VAL A 164 2.45 11.86 -7.49
CA VAL A 164 3.53 12.84 -7.26
C VAL A 164 4.54 12.32 -6.24
N GLY A 165 4.10 11.61 -5.20
CA GLY A 165 4.98 10.95 -4.23
C GLY A 165 5.84 9.87 -4.86
N GLU A 166 5.26 9.00 -5.69
CA GLU A 166 6.00 7.96 -6.44
C GLU A 166 7.12 8.58 -7.28
N GLU A 167 6.79 9.60 -8.07
CA GLU A 167 7.73 10.28 -8.96
C GLU A 167 8.92 10.84 -8.18
N ARG A 168 8.65 11.61 -7.11
CA ARG A 168 9.70 12.20 -6.26
C ARG A 168 10.57 11.17 -5.57
N VAL A 169 9.97 10.05 -5.12
CA VAL A 169 10.73 8.97 -4.48
C VAL A 169 11.66 8.29 -5.47
N LEU A 170 11.17 7.97 -6.67
CA LEU A 170 11.96 7.30 -7.71
C LEU A 170 13.02 8.22 -8.32
N GLU A 171 12.76 9.53 -8.38
CA GLU A 171 13.75 10.52 -8.84
C GLU A 171 14.90 10.74 -7.82
N ALA A 172 14.63 10.61 -6.51
CA ALA A 172 15.64 10.85 -5.48
C ALA A 172 16.74 9.79 -5.46
N SER A 173 16.42 8.52 -5.73
CA SER A 173 17.42 7.46 -5.83
C SER A 173 16.88 6.21 -6.54
N GLY A 174 17.67 5.64 -7.44
CA GLY A 174 17.37 4.35 -8.07
C GLY A 174 17.37 3.14 -7.10
N ARG A 175 17.79 3.32 -5.84
CA ARG A 175 17.76 2.28 -4.80
C ARG A 175 16.44 2.22 -4.03
N HIS A 176 15.60 3.24 -4.12
CA HIS A 176 14.31 3.27 -3.43
C HIS A 176 13.32 2.27 -4.01
N LEU A 177 12.39 1.81 -3.18
CA LEU A 177 11.33 0.90 -3.57
C LEU A 177 9.97 1.54 -3.30
N VAL A 178 9.15 1.65 -4.33
CA VAL A 178 7.74 2.02 -4.25
C VAL A 178 6.89 0.78 -4.48
N VAL A 179 5.92 0.53 -3.59
CA VAL A 179 4.98 -0.59 -3.71
C VAL A 179 3.56 -0.06 -3.80
N ARG A 180 2.89 -0.28 -4.94
CA ARG A 180 1.46 -0.01 -5.09
C ARG A 180 0.66 -1.15 -4.48
N LEU A 181 -0.32 -0.80 -3.66
CA LEU A 181 -1.26 -1.70 -3.00
C LEU A 181 -2.69 -1.33 -3.39
N SER A 182 -3.63 -2.27 -3.26
CA SER A 182 -5.06 -2.01 -3.39
C SER A 182 -5.83 -2.65 -2.24
N TRP A 183 -6.99 -2.10 -1.88
CA TRP A 183 -7.97 -2.64 -0.92
C TRP A 183 -7.37 -3.32 0.30
N LEU A 184 -6.51 -2.58 1.00
CA LEU A 184 -5.75 -3.08 2.14
C LEU A 184 -6.69 -3.42 3.30
N CYS A 185 -6.52 -4.61 3.87
CA CYS A 185 -7.22 -5.07 5.06
C CYS A 185 -6.27 -5.83 5.99
N GLY A 186 -6.66 -6.00 7.25
CA GLY A 186 -5.84 -6.72 8.23
C GLY A 186 -6.17 -6.39 9.68
N PRO A 187 -5.56 -7.10 10.62
CA PRO A 187 -5.98 -7.10 12.02
C PRO A 187 -5.69 -5.81 12.80
N ALA A 188 -4.81 -4.95 12.29
CA ALA A 188 -4.36 -3.79 13.05
C ALA A 188 -5.41 -2.67 13.17
N ARG A 189 -6.30 -2.55 12.17
CA ARG A 189 -7.42 -1.58 12.16
C ARG A 189 -8.57 -2.12 11.33
N PRO A 190 -9.85 -1.77 11.67
CA PRO A 190 -11.01 -2.12 10.85
C PRO A 190 -10.88 -1.56 9.43
N ALA A 191 -11.33 -2.37 8.46
CA ALA A 191 -11.37 -2.05 7.03
C ALA A 191 -12.71 -2.54 6.43
N PHE A 192 -12.78 -2.75 5.12
CA PHE A 192 -14.01 -3.20 4.45
C PHE A 192 -14.56 -4.54 5.00
N PRO A 193 -13.74 -5.57 5.33
CA PRO A 193 -14.26 -6.81 5.91
C PRO A 193 -15.06 -6.60 7.20
N GLU A 194 -14.51 -5.86 8.14
CA GLU A 194 -15.17 -5.58 9.41
C GLU A 194 -16.40 -4.68 9.21
N TRP A 195 -16.31 -3.72 8.27
CA TRP A 195 -17.45 -2.87 7.95
C TRP A 195 -18.62 -3.67 7.39
N VAL A 196 -18.40 -4.54 6.40
CA VAL A 196 -19.48 -5.31 5.77
C VAL A 196 -20.14 -6.28 6.74
N LEU A 197 -19.36 -6.92 7.61
CA LEU A 197 -19.87 -7.79 8.66
C LEU A 197 -20.71 -7.03 9.68
N ALA A 198 -20.24 -5.88 10.16
CA ALA A 198 -21.00 -5.03 11.09
C ALA A 198 -22.31 -4.53 10.47
N GLN A 199 -22.31 -4.12 9.18
CA GLN A 199 -23.54 -3.75 8.50
C GLN A 199 -24.52 -4.93 8.37
N ALA A 200 -24.00 -6.11 7.97
CA ALA A 200 -24.81 -7.31 7.77
C ALA A 200 -25.41 -7.86 9.08
N ALA A 201 -24.70 -7.72 10.19
CA ALA A 201 -25.21 -8.07 11.52
C ALA A 201 -26.33 -7.11 11.99
N ALA A 202 -26.24 -5.83 11.63
CA ALA A 202 -27.14 -4.79 12.15
C ALA A 202 -28.36 -4.49 11.24
N ARG A 203 -28.37 -4.91 9.98
CA ARG A 203 -29.37 -4.48 8.99
C ARG A 203 -29.90 -5.65 8.16
N PRO A 204 -31.21 -5.61 7.79
CA PRO A 204 -31.81 -6.66 6.93
C PRO A 204 -31.37 -6.54 5.46
N GLU A 205 -30.83 -5.40 5.03
CA GLU A 205 -30.29 -5.17 3.68
C GLU A 205 -29.00 -4.34 3.76
N VAL A 206 -27.97 -4.79 3.03
CA VAL A 206 -26.72 -4.07 2.82
C VAL A 206 -26.43 -3.96 1.33
N ARG A 207 -26.32 -2.72 0.83
CA ARG A 207 -26.00 -2.43 -0.56
C ARG A 207 -24.50 -2.25 -0.73
N VAL A 208 -23.91 -2.95 -1.72
CA VAL A 208 -22.46 -2.93 -1.97
C VAL A 208 -22.18 -2.77 -3.46
N VAL A 209 -21.14 -1.99 -3.78
CA VAL A 209 -20.74 -1.69 -5.17
C VAL A 209 -20.35 -2.97 -5.91
N SER A 210 -20.91 -3.15 -7.10
CA SER A 210 -20.70 -4.33 -7.96
C SER A 210 -19.88 -4.05 -9.22
N ASP A 211 -19.69 -2.78 -9.59
CA ASP A 211 -19.06 -2.33 -10.84
C ASP A 211 -17.67 -1.70 -10.65
N LYS A 212 -17.06 -1.84 -9.47
CA LYS A 212 -15.66 -1.48 -9.21
C LYS A 212 -14.85 -2.74 -8.93
N LEU A 213 -13.78 -2.96 -9.72
CA LEU A 213 -12.90 -4.13 -9.62
C LEU A 213 -11.48 -3.72 -9.20
N ALA A 214 -10.93 -4.43 -8.22
CA ALA A 214 -9.54 -4.38 -7.80
C ALA A 214 -9.16 -5.68 -7.10
N CYS A 215 -8.01 -5.74 -6.44
CA CYS A 215 -7.61 -6.91 -5.66
C CYS A 215 -7.57 -6.57 -4.17
N PRO A 216 -8.16 -7.38 -3.29
CA PRO A 216 -7.92 -7.29 -1.85
C PRO A 216 -6.44 -7.49 -1.52
N THR A 217 -5.97 -6.90 -0.43
CA THR A 217 -4.58 -7.04 0.02
C THR A 217 -4.53 -7.26 1.53
N TRP A 218 -3.98 -8.41 1.96
CA TRP A 218 -3.83 -8.76 3.36
C TRP A 218 -2.53 -8.18 3.93
N ALA A 219 -2.62 -7.19 4.81
CA ALA A 219 -1.48 -6.44 5.33
C ALA A 219 -0.40 -7.29 6.02
N PRO A 220 -0.71 -8.34 6.80
CA PRO A 220 0.32 -9.22 7.33
C PRO A 220 1.13 -9.95 6.25
N ASP A 221 0.51 -10.40 5.16
CA ASP A 221 1.24 -11.03 4.04
C ASP A 221 2.11 -10.00 3.29
N VAL A 222 1.65 -8.75 3.14
CA VAL A 222 2.52 -7.66 2.64
C VAL A 222 3.79 -7.56 3.47
N ALA A 223 3.67 -7.54 4.80
CA ALA A 223 4.81 -7.44 5.70
C ALA A 223 5.77 -8.63 5.57
N GLU A 224 5.24 -9.85 5.53
CA GLU A 224 6.04 -11.08 5.34
C GLU A 224 6.76 -11.11 4.00
N ARG A 225 6.05 -10.76 2.92
CA ARG A 225 6.57 -10.88 1.54
C ARG A 225 7.55 -9.77 1.17
N LEU A 226 7.43 -8.58 1.76
CA LEU A 226 8.34 -7.47 1.46
C LEU A 226 9.64 -7.54 2.25
N LEU A 227 9.68 -8.21 3.41
CA LEU A 227 10.89 -8.28 4.23
C LEU A 227 12.11 -8.82 3.45
N PRO A 228 12.04 -9.95 2.73
CA PRO A 228 13.17 -10.45 1.95
C PRO A 228 13.64 -9.50 0.84
N LEU A 229 12.75 -8.61 0.34
CA LEU A 229 13.06 -7.66 -0.73
C LEU A 229 13.73 -6.38 -0.24
N VAL A 230 13.70 -6.11 1.06
CA VAL A 230 14.30 -4.91 1.67
C VAL A 230 15.44 -5.25 2.63
N ALA A 231 15.45 -6.46 3.18
CA ALA A 231 16.44 -6.95 4.15
C ALA A 231 17.13 -8.25 3.73
N GLY A 232 16.76 -8.80 2.57
CA GLY A 232 17.29 -10.07 2.04
C GLY A 232 18.45 -9.92 1.08
N PRO A 233 18.92 -11.06 0.53
CA PRO A 233 19.99 -11.09 -0.47
C PRO A 233 19.59 -10.50 -1.82
N THR A 234 18.30 -10.48 -2.11
CA THR A 234 17.74 -9.93 -3.35
C THR A 234 17.03 -8.63 -3.03
N GLU A 235 17.77 -7.54 -3.00
CA GLU A 235 17.15 -6.22 -2.81
C GLU A 235 16.35 -5.81 -4.05
N ALA A 236 15.08 -5.50 -3.86
CA ALA A 236 14.24 -4.92 -4.90
C ALA A 236 14.32 -3.40 -4.89
N CYS A 237 14.29 -2.76 -6.05
CA CYS A 237 14.22 -1.31 -6.21
C CYS A 237 13.27 -0.92 -7.36
N GLY A 238 12.95 0.37 -7.44
CA GLY A 238 12.01 0.89 -8.42
C GLY A 238 10.56 0.69 -8.00
N LEU A 239 9.68 0.32 -8.93
CA LEU A 239 8.25 0.22 -8.72
C LEU A 239 7.78 -1.24 -8.75
N LEU A 240 6.97 -1.64 -7.79
CA LEU A 240 6.33 -2.95 -7.72
C LEU A 240 4.83 -2.82 -7.44
N HIS A 241 4.06 -3.78 -7.96
CA HIS A 241 2.70 -4.03 -7.53
C HIS A 241 2.67 -5.20 -6.54
N PHE A 242 1.87 -5.06 -5.50
CA PHE A 242 1.53 -6.16 -4.61
C PHE A 242 0.06 -6.12 -4.22
N CYS A 243 -0.65 -7.17 -4.54
CA CYS A 243 -2.04 -7.43 -4.11
C CYS A 243 -2.30 -8.93 -4.23
N HIS A 244 -3.43 -9.40 -3.72
CA HIS A 244 -3.83 -10.79 -3.83
C HIS A 244 -4.82 -10.99 -5.00
N PRO A 245 -4.40 -11.66 -6.10
CA PRO A 245 -5.31 -11.99 -7.19
C PRO A 245 -6.35 -13.05 -6.74
N PRO A 246 -7.38 -13.32 -7.57
CA PRO A 246 -7.77 -12.55 -8.75
C PRO A 246 -8.44 -11.23 -8.39
N GLY A 247 -8.65 -10.36 -9.39
CA GLY A 247 -9.49 -9.18 -9.22
C GLY A 247 -10.94 -9.57 -8.93
N CYS A 248 -11.61 -8.81 -8.06
CA CYS A 248 -13.02 -8.99 -7.73
C CYS A 248 -13.71 -7.63 -7.51
N SER A 249 -15.03 -7.63 -7.45
CA SER A 249 -15.81 -6.45 -7.03
C SER A 249 -15.91 -6.37 -5.49
N TRP A 250 -16.28 -5.20 -4.96
CA TRP A 250 -16.61 -5.10 -3.54
C TRP A 250 -17.77 -6.02 -3.16
N LEU A 251 -18.76 -6.19 -4.07
CA LEU A 251 -19.87 -7.10 -3.85
C LEU A 251 -19.39 -8.55 -3.69
N GLU A 252 -18.55 -9.03 -4.61
CA GLU A 252 -18.00 -10.40 -4.56
C GLU A 252 -17.16 -10.62 -3.31
N TRP A 253 -16.27 -9.68 -3.01
CA TRP A 253 -15.44 -9.75 -1.80
C TRP A 253 -16.30 -9.77 -0.54
N GLY A 254 -17.24 -8.83 -0.41
CA GLY A 254 -18.15 -8.75 0.73
C GLY A 254 -19.01 -10.00 0.88
N GLN A 255 -19.58 -10.54 -0.24
CA GLN A 255 -20.39 -11.75 -0.18
C GLN A 255 -19.59 -12.96 0.30
N ARG A 256 -18.34 -13.12 -0.16
CA ARG A 256 -17.47 -14.21 0.32
C ARG A 256 -17.14 -14.09 1.79
N ILE A 257 -16.94 -12.87 2.30
CA ILE A 257 -16.75 -12.63 3.75
C ILE A 257 -17.99 -13.05 4.53
N LEU A 258 -19.20 -12.69 4.09
CA LEU A 258 -20.45 -13.10 4.72
C LEU A 258 -20.64 -14.63 4.69
N ASP A 259 -20.32 -15.27 3.57
CA ASP A 259 -20.44 -16.73 3.42
C ASP A 259 -19.56 -17.46 4.43
N VAL A 260 -18.29 -17.03 4.57
CA VAL A 260 -17.35 -17.62 5.55
C VAL A 260 -17.78 -17.35 6.99
N ALA A 261 -18.19 -16.13 7.31
CA ALA A 261 -18.69 -15.79 8.65
C ALA A 261 -19.92 -16.61 9.02
N THR A 262 -20.88 -16.76 8.11
CA THR A 262 -22.08 -17.57 8.31
C THR A 262 -21.73 -19.05 8.51
N ALA A 263 -20.80 -19.59 7.71
CA ALA A 263 -20.30 -20.97 7.87
C ALA A 263 -19.59 -21.20 9.21
N SER A 264 -19.00 -20.13 9.78
CA SER A 264 -18.36 -20.13 11.10
C SER A 264 -19.35 -19.88 12.26
N GLY A 265 -20.66 -19.80 11.99
CA GLY A 265 -21.70 -19.65 13.00
C GLY A 265 -22.02 -18.22 13.41
N VAL A 266 -21.51 -17.21 12.68
CA VAL A 266 -21.85 -15.80 12.92
C VAL A 266 -23.29 -15.54 12.46
N GLU A 267 -24.12 -15.00 13.36
CA GLU A 267 -25.50 -14.62 13.03
C GLU A 267 -25.53 -13.28 12.32
N LEU A 268 -26.08 -13.27 11.09
CA LEU A 268 -26.21 -12.08 10.25
C LEU A 268 -27.69 -11.86 9.87
N GLN A 269 -28.16 -10.61 9.94
CA GLN A 269 -29.47 -10.23 9.41
C GLN A 269 -29.47 -10.23 7.87
N THR A 270 -28.40 -9.70 7.26
CA THR A 270 -28.18 -9.77 5.80
C THR A 270 -27.28 -10.95 5.47
N ARG A 271 -27.80 -11.93 4.75
CA ARG A 271 -26.99 -13.06 4.24
C ARG A 271 -26.61 -12.89 2.76
N ARG A 272 -27.34 -12.06 2.05
CA ARG A 272 -27.08 -11.77 0.64
C ARG A 272 -26.99 -10.26 0.45
N LEU A 273 -25.85 -9.80 -0.08
CA LEU A 273 -25.63 -8.38 -0.37
C LEU A 273 -26.42 -7.96 -1.61
N THR A 274 -26.92 -6.74 -1.60
CA THR A 274 -27.65 -6.14 -2.74
C THR A 274 -26.65 -5.37 -3.61
N PRO A 275 -26.53 -5.70 -4.92
CA PRO A 275 -25.65 -4.96 -5.82
C PRO A 275 -26.12 -3.52 -6.02
N VAL A 276 -25.17 -2.59 -6.15
CA VAL A 276 -25.41 -1.21 -6.51
C VAL A 276 -24.26 -0.72 -7.42
N ALA A 277 -24.59 0.10 -8.42
CA ALA A 277 -23.55 0.77 -9.19
C ALA A 277 -22.92 1.90 -8.36
N ILE A 278 -21.63 2.16 -8.57
CA ILE A 278 -20.92 3.24 -7.83
C ILE A 278 -21.56 4.60 -8.11
N ALA A 279 -22.10 4.81 -9.32
CA ALA A 279 -22.78 6.03 -9.72
C ALA A 279 -24.07 6.29 -8.92
N ASP A 280 -24.69 5.24 -8.35
CA ASP A 280 -25.93 5.34 -7.58
C ASP A 280 -25.69 5.53 -6.09
N LEU A 281 -24.43 5.54 -5.64
CA LEU A 281 -24.09 5.81 -4.26
C LEU A 281 -23.89 7.32 -4.02
N HIS A 282 -24.75 7.87 -3.17
CA HIS A 282 -24.57 9.24 -2.69
C HIS A 282 -23.51 9.32 -1.61
N GLY A 283 -22.72 10.41 -1.59
CA GLY A 283 -21.73 10.69 -0.56
C GLY A 283 -20.32 10.24 -0.87
N MET A 284 -20.06 9.68 -2.05
CA MET A 284 -18.71 9.45 -2.58
C MET A 284 -18.32 10.63 -3.48
N ALA A 285 -17.59 11.61 -2.92
CA ALA A 285 -17.20 12.81 -3.66
C ALA A 285 -16.05 12.56 -4.64
N ALA A 286 -15.12 11.67 -4.30
CA ALA A 286 -13.98 11.37 -5.13
C ALA A 286 -14.35 10.40 -6.28
N PRO A 287 -13.90 10.66 -7.51
CA PRO A 287 -13.97 9.69 -8.59
C PRO A 287 -13.09 8.47 -8.28
N ARG A 288 -13.57 7.29 -8.60
CA ARG A 288 -12.87 6.02 -8.36
C ARG A 288 -12.69 5.26 -9.67
N PRO A 289 -11.51 4.69 -9.94
CA PRO A 289 -11.32 3.85 -11.12
C PRO A 289 -12.26 2.64 -11.08
N ALA A 290 -13.00 2.40 -12.16
CA ALA A 290 -13.90 1.26 -12.25
C ALA A 290 -13.14 -0.07 -12.27
N TYR A 291 -11.98 -0.09 -12.93
CA TYR A 291 -11.09 -1.24 -12.98
C TYR A 291 -9.68 -0.83 -12.54
N SER A 292 -9.17 -1.37 -11.45
CA SER A 292 -7.82 -1.10 -10.96
C SER A 292 -7.09 -2.38 -10.50
N VAL A 293 -7.44 -3.51 -11.11
CA VAL A 293 -6.74 -4.78 -10.91
C VAL A 293 -5.29 -4.63 -11.36
N MET A 294 -4.34 -5.01 -10.51
CA MET A 294 -2.91 -4.92 -10.77
C MET A 294 -2.31 -6.30 -11.04
N ASP A 295 -1.42 -6.38 -12.03
CA ASP A 295 -0.55 -7.52 -12.26
C ASP A 295 0.56 -7.58 -11.19
N THR A 296 0.85 -8.77 -10.68
CA THR A 296 1.88 -9.01 -9.67
C THR A 296 3.01 -9.90 -10.20
N GLY A 297 3.08 -10.10 -11.50
CA GLY A 297 4.08 -10.96 -12.15
C GLY A 297 5.51 -10.49 -11.89
N ARG A 298 5.75 -9.18 -11.86
CA ARG A 298 7.06 -8.62 -11.52
C ARG A 298 7.45 -8.92 -10.07
N PHE A 299 6.53 -8.79 -9.12
CA PHE A 299 6.77 -9.18 -7.74
C PHE A 299 7.14 -10.67 -7.66
N ALA A 300 6.39 -11.55 -8.34
CA ALA A 300 6.65 -12.99 -8.37
C ALA A 300 8.04 -13.31 -8.96
N ALA A 301 8.43 -12.63 -10.03
CA ALA A 301 9.73 -12.80 -10.68
C ALA A 301 10.91 -12.41 -9.76
N ILE A 302 10.78 -11.32 -8.99
CA ILE A 302 11.84 -10.84 -8.09
C ILE A 302 11.89 -11.65 -6.80
N SER A 303 10.73 -11.94 -6.19
CA SER A 303 10.64 -12.64 -4.91
C SER A 303 10.78 -14.17 -5.04
N GLY A 304 10.67 -14.73 -6.26
CA GLY A 304 10.59 -16.17 -6.49
C GLY A 304 9.26 -16.81 -6.04
N ARG A 305 8.25 -16.01 -5.63
CA ARG A 305 6.98 -16.50 -5.11
C ARG A 305 5.82 -15.63 -5.59
N ALA A 306 4.81 -16.25 -6.21
CA ALA A 306 3.57 -15.55 -6.56
C ALA A 306 2.82 -15.05 -5.30
N ALA A 307 2.07 -13.96 -5.45
CA ALA A 307 1.10 -13.57 -4.44
C ALA A 307 0.00 -14.66 -4.33
N ALA A 308 -0.44 -14.92 -3.11
CA ALA A 308 -1.52 -15.89 -2.84
C ALA A 308 -2.86 -15.37 -3.36
N ASP A 309 -3.82 -16.26 -3.59
CA ASP A 309 -5.21 -15.89 -3.83
C ASP A 309 -5.80 -15.26 -2.55
N TRP A 310 -6.55 -14.16 -2.69
CA TRP A 310 -7.15 -13.48 -1.53
C TRP A 310 -8.15 -14.37 -0.77
N THR A 311 -8.72 -15.38 -1.43
CA THR A 311 -9.63 -16.33 -0.78
C THR A 311 -8.95 -17.18 0.30
N GLU A 312 -7.63 -17.35 0.24
CA GLU A 312 -6.86 -18.02 1.28
C GLU A 312 -6.88 -17.26 2.62
N TRP A 313 -7.11 -15.94 2.58
CA TRP A 313 -7.16 -15.07 3.76
C TRP A 313 -8.56 -14.83 4.31
N LEU A 314 -9.61 -15.35 3.63
CA LEU A 314 -11.00 -15.16 4.06
C LEU A 314 -11.27 -15.62 5.50
N PRO A 315 -10.75 -16.78 5.98
CA PRO A 315 -10.96 -17.19 7.36
C PRO A 315 -10.41 -16.19 8.39
N GLN A 316 -9.27 -15.57 8.10
CA GLN A 316 -8.67 -14.56 8.94
C GLN A 316 -9.42 -13.22 8.86
N MET A 317 -9.98 -12.88 7.71
CA MET A 317 -10.79 -11.67 7.49
C MET A 317 -12.15 -11.79 8.19
N ALA A 318 -12.76 -12.97 8.19
CA ALA A 318 -14.08 -13.24 8.77
C ALA A 318 -14.02 -13.56 10.27
N GLY A 319 -12.88 -13.97 10.81
CA GLY A 319 -12.74 -14.49 12.18
C GLY A 319 -12.59 -13.45 13.30
N LYS A 320 -12.87 -12.17 13.05
CA LYS A 320 -12.71 -11.06 14.01
C LYS A 320 -14.00 -10.27 14.26
N VAL A 321 -15.14 -10.94 14.24
CA VAL A 321 -16.43 -10.39 14.69
C VAL A 321 -16.69 -10.76 16.13
#